data_ac999f7d24546c481d4b6050e270ddb7
#
_entry.id   ac999f7d24546c481d4b6050e270ddb7
#
_cell.length_a   1.000
_cell.length_b   1.000
_cell.length_c   1.000
_cell.angle_alpha   90.00
_cell.angle_beta   90.00
_cell.angle_gamma   90.00
#
_symmetry.space_group_name_H-M   'P 1'
#
loop_
_entity.id
_entity.type
_entity.pdbx_description
1 polymer ?
#
loop_
_entity_poly.entity_id
_entity_poly.type
_entity_poly.pdbx_seq_one_letter_code
_entity_poly.pdbx_strand_id
1 'polypeptide(L)'
;YKQKLEKFNNNISEYKKDDSKLAYYNLPTEVIFCKTCLMSNQKPIQTIEHLSKVSDFKTTLEFKDGICHACRYKKEKDENIDWEEKKFLFKKLLDKYRSRNGSFDIVVPGSGGKDSFKVAHELKYNYNMNPITCTFAPNIYTEVGYNNLINWVNAGFSNYNYTLNGKVHRLITRLAIENLLHPFQPWIMGQKAFPNKFAAMMKIPLVIYGENPMEYDQGRKNYKYD
;
A
#
# COMPACT_ATOMS: atom_id res chain seq x y z
N TYR A 1 10.78 34.10 -7.05
CA TYR A 1 11.76 33.34 -7.83
C TYR A 1 11.07 32.89 -9.12
N LYS A 2 11.28 33.60 -10.24
CA LYS A 2 10.91 33.14 -11.58
C LYS A 2 12.04 32.23 -12.04
N GLN A 3 11.91 30.92 -11.90
CA GLN A 3 12.72 29.98 -12.65
C GLN A 3 12.38 30.14 -14.12
N LYS A 4 13.37 30.52 -14.95
CA LYS A 4 13.29 30.33 -16.38
C LYS A 4 13.12 28.85 -16.64
N LEU A 5 11.92 28.43 -17.05
CA LEU A 5 11.72 27.12 -17.66
C LEU A 5 12.58 27.12 -18.93
N GLU A 6 13.70 26.42 -18.91
CA GLU A 6 14.42 26.10 -20.13
C GLU A 6 13.45 25.36 -21.04
N LYS A 7 13.36 25.83 -22.28
CA LYS A 7 12.52 25.14 -23.26
C LYS A 7 13.05 23.71 -23.42
N PHE A 8 12.32 22.76 -22.91
CA PHE A 8 12.58 21.38 -23.23
C PHE A 8 12.55 21.23 -24.75
N ASN A 9 13.66 20.81 -25.30
CA ASN A 9 13.78 20.54 -26.73
C ASN A 9 13.06 19.20 -26.95
N ASN A 10 11.79 19.27 -27.33
CA ASN A 10 10.95 18.09 -27.60
C ASN A 10 11.36 17.41 -28.92
N ASN A 11 12.65 17.18 -29.12
CA ASN A 11 13.09 16.46 -30.29
C ASN A 11 12.85 14.97 -30.11
N ILE A 12 11.59 14.57 -30.24
CA ILE A 12 11.12 13.16 -30.13
C ILE A 12 11.88 12.26 -31.11
N SER A 13 12.48 12.83 -32.19
CA SER A 13 13.30 12.07 -33.15
C SER A 13 14.58 11.50 -32.53
N GLU A 14 15.14 12.12 -31.48
CA GLU A 14 16.32 11.57 -30.77
C GLU A 14 15.99 10.30 -29.97
N TYR A 15 14.72 10.08 -29.65
CA TYR A 15 14.24 8.89 -28.95
C TYR A 15 13.71 7.81 -29.88
N LYS A 16 13.62 8.06 -31.18
CA LYS A 16 13.38 7.03 -32.20
C LYS A 16 14.66 6.25 -32.40
N LYS A 17 14.96 5.32 -31.52
CA LYS A 17 15.91 4.28 -31.82
C LYS A 17 15.30 3.38 -32.89
N ASP A 18 16.10 3.16 -33.93
CA ASP A 18 15.84 2.23 -35.00
C ASP A 18 15.18 0.93 -34.51
N ASP A 19 14.28 0.43 -35.32
CA ASP A 19 13.72 -0.93 -35.48
C ASP A 19 14.16 -2.05 -34.52
N SER A 20 14.71 -1.72 -33.37
CA SER A 20 14.94 -2.72 -32.34
C SER A 20 13.58 -3.16 -31.82
N LYS A 21 13.22 -4.38 -32.09
CA LYS A 21 12.04 -5.11 -31.60
C LYS A 21 11.96 -5.18 -30.07
N LEU A 22 12.72 -4.34 -29.36
CA LEU A 22 12.75 -4.24 -27.92
C LEU A 22 11.85 -3.09 -27.49
N ALA A 23 10.75 -3.43 -26.87
CA ALA A 23 9.92 -2.46 -26.20
C ALA A 23 10.70 -1.76 -25.06
N TYR A 24 10.31 -0.54 -24.69
CA TYR A 24 10.87 0.16 -23.54
C TYR A 24 10.88 -0.75 -22.31
N TYR A 25 11.92 -0.66 -21.50
CA TYR A 25 12.08 -1.42 -20.25
C TYR A 25 12.10 -2.95 -20.42
N ASN A 26 12.52 -3.47 -21.56
CA ASN A 26 12.51 -4.90 -21.85
C ASN A 26 11.13 -5.56 -21.74
N LEU A 27 10.07 -4.81 -21.97
CA LEU A 27 8.74 -5.35 -22.07
C LEU A 27 8.62 -6.25 -23.31
N PRO A 28 7.70 -7.22 -23.34
CA PRO A 28 7.48 -8.05 -24.51
C PRO A 28 7.16 -7.23 -25.75
N THR A 29 7.71 -7.60 -26.89
CA THR A 29 7.44 -6.94 -28.17
C THR A 29 6.05 -7.24 -28.69
N GLU A 30 5.55 -8.43 -28.39
CA GLU A 30 4.18 -8.83 -28.72
C GLU A 30 3.25 -8.39 -27.59
N VAL A 31 2.22 -7.60 -27.92
CA VAL A 31 1.22 -7.13 -26.97
C VAL A 31 0.10 -8.14 -26.89
N ILE A 32 -0.08 -8.74 -25.73
CA ILE A 32 -1.19 -9.65 -25.46
C ILE A 32 -2.04 -9.14 -24.32
N PHE A 33 -3.33 -9.47 -24.35
CA PHE A 33 -4.30 -9.09 -23.33
C PHE A 33 -4.86 -10.32 -22.63
N CYS A 34 -5.09 -10.18 -21.33
CA CYS A 34 -5.71 -11.22 -20.55
C CYS A 34 -7.15 -11.47 -21.01
N LYS A 35 -7.49 -12.73 -21.29
CA LYS A 35 -8.85 -13.13 -21.71
C LYS A 35 -9.92 -12.83 -20.67
N THR A 36 -9.54 -12.66 -19.40
CA THR A 36 -10.48 -12.44 -18.29
C THR A 36 -10.64 -10.96 -17.92
N CYS A 37 -9.52 -10.22 -17.73
CA CYS A 37 -9.57 -8.84 -17.22
C CYS A 37 -9.04 -7.80 -18.22
N LEU A 38 -8.64 -8.21 -19.41
CA LEU A 38 -8.10 -7.36 -20.48
C LEU A 38 -6.81 -6.61 -20.12
N MET A 39 -6.17 -6.92 -18.99
CA MET A 39 -4.87 -6.36 -18.64
C MET A 39 -3.83 -6.81 -19.66
N SER A 40 -2.98 -5.88 -20.12
CA SER A 40 -1.92 -6.22 -21.07
C SER A 40 -0.64 -6.70 -20.38
N ASN A 41 0.18 -7.45 -21.11
CA ASN A 41 1.53 -7.83 -20.70
C ASN A 41 2.51 -6.64 -20.72
N GLN A 42 2.08 -5.46 -21.15
CA GLN A 42 2.87 -4.24 -21.11
C GLN A 42 2.89 -3.56 -19.75
N LYS A 43 2.07 -4.01 -18.81
CA LYS A 43 2.10 -3.49 -17.45
C LYS A 43 3.31 -4.05 -16.70
N PRO A 44 4.27 -3.22 -16.29
CA PRO A 44 5.36 -3.67 -15.44
C PRO A 44 4.81 -4.09 -14.07
N ILE A 45 5.45 -5.07 -13.44
CA ILE A 45 5.14 -5.45 -12.07
C ILE A 45 5.71 -4.38 -11.14
N GLN A 46 4.92 -3.99 -10.16
CA GLN A 46 5.38 -3.10 -9.11
C GLN A 46 6.39 -3.85 -8.23
N THR A 47 7.55 -3.24 -8.06
CA THR A 47 8.55 -3.67 -7.08
C THR A 47 8.61 -2.64 -5.96
N ILE A 48 9.07 -3.08 -4.78
CA ILE A 48 9.35 -2.13 -3.70
C ILE A 48 10.53 -1.26 -4.15
N GLU A 49 10.36 0.06 -4.15
CA GLU A 49 11.31 0.99 -4.79
C GLU A 49 12.74 0.80 -4.29
N HIS A 50 12.94 0.62 -2.98
CA HIS A 50 14.26 0.47 -2.39
C HIS A 50 14.94 -0.89 -2.68
N LEU A 51 14.20 -1.88 -3.16
CA LEU A 51 14.72 -3.16 -3.63
C LEU A 51 14.91 -3.20 -5.14
N SER A 52 14.44 -2.19 -5.86
CA SER A 52 14.51 -2.13 -7.31
C SER A 52 15.91 -1.72 -7.76
N LYS A 53 16.55 -2.53 -8.60
CA LYS A 53 17.83 -2.22 -9.26
C LYS A 53 17.60 -2.01 -10.74
N VAL A 54 18.45 -1.19 -11.37
CA VAL A 54 18.40 -0.96 -12.82
C VAL A 54 18.50 -2.26 -13.61
N SER A 55 19.19 -3.28 -13.06
CA SER A 55 19.30 -4.62 -13.64
C SER A 55 18.01 -5.44 -13.57
N ASP A 56 17.08 -5.07 -12.70
CA ASP A 56 15.89 -5.86 -12.40
C ASP A 56 14.69 -5.50 -13.28
N PHE A 57 14.96 -4.76 -14.33
CA PHE A 57 13.95 -4.43 -15.31
C PHE A 57 13.34 -5.66 -15.84
N LYS A 58 12.17 -6.01 -15.49
CA LYS A 58 11.74 -6.96 -16.29
C LYS A 58 10.55 -7.63 -16.13
N THR A 59 9.89 -7.39 -15.14
CA THR A 59 8.81 -8.26 -14.87
C THR A 59 7.53 -7.64 -15.34
N THR A 60 7.02 -8.22 -16.37
CA THR A 60 5.64 -8.04 -16.80
C THR A 60 4.74 -9.01 -16.06
N LEU A 61 3.44 -8.76 -16.13
CA LEU A 61 2.47 -9.77 -15.73
C LEU A 61 2.70 -11.07 -16.48
N GLU A 62 2.91 -12.15 -15.74
CA GLU A 62 2.99 -13.47 -16.34
C GLU A 62 1.64 -13.92 -16.89
N PHE A 63 1.67 -14.45 -18.10
CA PHE A 63 0.51 -15.04 -18.76
C PHE A 63 0.69 -16.54 -18.89
N LYS A 64 -0.36 -17.30 -18.60
CA LYS A 64 -0.46 -18.72 -18.90
C LYS A 64 -1.81 -18.98 -19.53
N ASP A 65 -1.83 -19.62 -20.70
CA ASP A 65 -3.05 -19.93 -21.46
C ASP A 65 -3.91 -18.69 -21.79
N GLY A 66 -3.26 -17.54 -21.94
CA GLY A 66 -3.92 -16.26 -22.19
C GLY A 66 -4.56 -15.61 -20.96
N ILE A 67 -4.29 -16.12 -19.75
CA ILE A 67 -4.82 -15.58 -18.49
C ILE A 67 -3.66 -15.03 -17.67
N CYS A 68 -3.77 -13.77 -17.21
CA CYS A 68 -2.76 -13.12 -16.40
C CYS A 68 -2.66 -13.73 -14.99
N HIS A 69 -1.51 -13.57 -14.36
CA HIS A 69 -1.24 -14.07 -13.01
C HIS A 69 -2.27 -13.60 -11.98
N ALA A 70 -2.69 -12.33 -12.02
CA ALA A 70 -3.67 -11.80 -11.08
C ALA A 70 -5.04 -12.52 -11.17
N CYS A 71 -5.50 -12.83 -12.37
CA CYS A 71 -6.75 -13.59 -12.56
C CYS A 71 -6.61 -15.04 -12.12
N ARG A 72 -5.47 -15.67 -12.38
CA ARG A 72 -5.18 -17.03 -11.87
C ARG A 72 -5.13 -17.07 -10.34
N TYR A 73 -4.48 -16.09 -9.74
CA TYR A 73 -4.42 -15.97 -8.28
C TYR A 73 -5.79 -15.70 -7.65
N LYS A 74 -6.62 -14.86 -8.31
CA LYS A 74 -8.00 -14.68 -7.87
C LYS A 74 -8.76 -16.00 -7.85
N LYS A 75 -8.69 -16.75 -8.95
CA LYS A 75 -9.33 -18.07 -9.05
C LYS A 75 -8.83 -19.02 -7.96
N GLU A 76 -7.52 -19.08 -7.73
CA GLU A 76 -6.92 -19.89 -6.68
C GLU A 76 -7.44 -19.50 -5.28
N LYS A 77 -7.59 -18.18 -5.01
CA LYS A 77 -8.17 -17.72 -3.74
C LYS A 77 -9.63 -18.16 -3.56
N ASP A 78 -10.40 -18.12 -4.65
CA ASP A 78 -11.82 -18.44 -4.60
C ASP A 78 -12.07 -19.96 -4.47
N GLU A 79 -11.18 -20.80 -5.04
CA GLU A 79 -11.36 -22.24 -5.09
C GLU A 79 -10.61 -23.03 -3.99
N ASN A 80 -9.45 -22.54 -3.56
CA ASN A 80 -8.54 -23.31 -2.70
C ASN A 80 -8.42 -22.76 -1.27
N ILE A 81 -9.01 -21.61 -0.96
CA ILE A 81 -8.98 -21.07 0.39
C ILE A 81 -10.31 -21.35 1.09
N ASP A 82 -10.27 -22.11 2.17
CA ASP A 82 -11.41 -22.23 3.07
C ASP A 82 -11.54 -20.94 3.91
N TRP A 83 -12.39 -20.05 3.45
CA TRP A 83 -12.64 -18.77 4.11
C TRP A 83 -13.36 -18.91 5.46
N GLU A 84 -14.13 -19.97 5.67
CA GLU A 84 -14.76 -20.20 6.97
C GLU A 84 -13.72 -20.67 8.01
N GLU A 85 -12.78 -21.51 7.60
CA GLU A 85 -11.63 -21.86 8.46
C GLU A 85 -10.82 -20.60 8.80
N LYS A 86 -10.51 -19.75 7.80
CA LYS A 86 -9.75 -18.51 8.04
C LYS A 86 -10.48 -17.57 8.99
N LYS A 87 -11.77 -17.42 8.83
CA LYS A 87 -12.62 -16.62 9.70
C LYS A 87 -12.65 -17.16 11.13
N PHE A 88 -12.73 -18.47 11.28
CA PHE A 88 -12.65 -19.13 12.59
C PHE A 88 -11.30 -18.89 13.28
N LEU A 89 -10.19 -19.08 12.56
CA LEU A 89 -8.85 -18.82 13.07
C LEU A 89 -8.65 -17.34 13.44
N PHE A 90 -9.15 -16.44 12.61
CA PHE A 90 -9.11 -15.00 12.89
C PHE A 90 -9.89 -14.67 14.18
N LYS A 91 -11.10 -15.18 14.32
CA LYS A 91 -11.89 -15.00 15.54
C LYS A 91 -11.17 -15.52 16.77
N LYS A 92 -10.57 -16.71 16.70
CA LYS A 92 -9.76 -17.28 17.79
C LYS A 92 -8.57 -16.39 18.15
N LEU A 93 -7.90 -15.79 17.15
CA LEU A 93 -6.83 -14.83 17.38
C LEU A 93 -7.34 -13.60 18.13
N LEU A 94 -8.44 -13.01 17.70
CA LEU A 94 -9.02 -11.84 18.33
C LEU A 94 -9.45 -12.13 19.77
N ASP A 95 -10.11 -13.28 20.01
CA ASP A 95 -10.55 -13.69 21.34
C ASP A 95 -9.39 -13.86 22.34
N LYS A 96 -8.22 -14.31 21.85
CA LYS A 96 -7.00 -14.42 22.65
C LYS A 96 -6.52 -13.07 23.19
N TYR A 97 -6.66 -12.01 22.41
CA TYR A 97 -6.11 -10.69 22.74
C TYR A 97 -7.17 -9.67 23.14
N ARG A 98 -8.44 -10.04 23.13
CA ARG A 98 -9.55 -9.17 23.53
C ARG A 98 -9.37 -8.66 24.94
N SER A 99 -9.50 -7.36 25.13
CA SER A 99 -9.51 -6.72 26.43
C SER A 99 -10.75 -7.14 27.25
N ARG A 100 -10.54 -7.42 28.53
CA ARG A 100 -11.62 -7.74 29.47
C ARG A 100 -11.96 -6.58 30.42
N ASN A 101 -11.15 -5.53 30.38
CA ASN A 101 -11.27 -4.39 31.28
C ASN A 101 -11.61 -3.08 30.55
N GLY A 102 -11.94 -3.13 29.26
CA GLY A 102 -12.27 -1.96 28.46
C GLY A 102 -11.07 -1.16 27.93
N SER A 103 -9.83 -1.64 28.16
CA SER A 103 -8.66 -1.01 27.54
C SER A 103 -8.62 -1.29 26.04
N PHE A 104 -7.86 -0.47 25.28
CA PHE A 104 -7.63 -0.75 23.88
C PHE A 104 -6.84 -2.05 23.70
N ASP A 105 -7.27 -2.89 22.77
CA ASP A 105 -6.74 -4.22 22.53
C ASP A 105 -6.17 -4.42 21.11
N ILE A 106 -6.40 -3.46 20.23
CA ILE A 106 -5.97 -3.51 18.85
C ILE A 106 -5.71 -2.11 18.30
N VAL A 107 -4.64 -1.98 17.52
CA VAL A 107 -4.33 -0.75 16.77
C VAL A 107 -4.74 -0.92 15.31
N VAL A 108 -5.49 0.05 14.78
CA VAL A 108 -5.83 0.14 13.36
C VAL A 108 -5.21 1.38 12.77
N PRO A 109 -4.11 1.26 12.01
CA PRO A 109 -3.52 2.40 11.34
C PRO A 109 -4.33 2.81 10.10
N GLY A 110 -4.37 4.12 9.86
CA GLY A 110 -5.04 4.67 8.69
C GLY A 110 -5.26 6.18 8.80
N SER A 111 -6.06 6.70 7.90
CA SER A 111 -6.39 8.12 7.82
C SER A 111 -7.91 8.38 7.71
N GLY A 112 -8.73 7.38 8.00
CA GLY A 112 -10.18 7.45 7.76
C GLY A 112 -10.58 7.14 6.32
N GLY A 113 -9.64 6.71 5.47
CA GLY A 113 -9.95 6.18 4.14
C GLY A 113 -10.78 4.90 4.23
N LYS A 114 -11.51 4.55 3.16
CA LYS A 114 -12.51 3.48 3.14
C LYS A 114 -12.04 2.14 3.70
N ASP A 115 -10.80 1.74 3.42
CA ASP A 115 -10.29 0.41 3.79
C ASP A 115 -9.98 0.34 5.29
N SER A 116 -9.24 1.31 5.84
CA SER A 116 -8.96 1.37 7.27
C SER A 116 -10.22 1.63 8.10
N PHE A 117 -11.14 2.45 7.58
CA PHE A 117 -12.41 2.73 8.22
C PHE A 117 -13.25 1.45 8.35
N LYS A 118 -13.37 0.68 7.26
CA LYS A 118 -14.07 -0.61 7.25
C LYS A 118 -13.46 -1.58 8.26
N VAL A 119 -12.13 -1.73 8.27
CA VAL A 119 -11.46 -2.64 9.20
C VAL A 119 -11.73 -2.26 10.66
N ALA A 120 -11.64 -0.97 11.00
CA ALA A 120 -11.92 -0.50 12.36
C ALA A 120 -13.38 -0.79 12.77
N HIS A 121 -14.33 -0.55 11.86
CA HIS A 121 -15.75 -0.87 12.10
C HIS A 121 -16.01 -2.36 12.29
N GLU A 122 -15.48 -3.20 11.41
CA GLU A 122 -15.61 -4.66 11.54
C GLU A 122 -15.08 -5.16 12.89
N LEU A 123 -13.88 -4.71 13.27
CA LEU A 123 -13.28 -5.10 14.55
C LEU A 123 -14.11 -4.66 15.74
N LYS A 124 -14.64 -3.44 15.72
CA LYS A 124 -15.42 -2.91 16.84
C LYS A 124 -16.80 -3.53 16.94
N TYR A 125 -17.56 -3.52 15.83
CA TYR A 125 -18.99 -3.81 15.89
C TYR A 125 -19.30 -5.30 15.60
N ASN A 126 -18.52 -5.96 14.77
CA ASN A 126 -18.77 -7.36 14.42
C ASN A 126 -17.92 -8.34 15.24
N TYR A 127 -16.72 -7.91 15.65
CA TYR A 127 -15.83 -8.75 16.46
C TYR A 127 -15.73 -8.30 17.91
N ASN A 128 -16.41 -7.23 18.30
CA ASN A 128 -16.44 -6.72 19.67
C ASN A 128 -15.04 -6.49 20.28
N MET A 129 -14.11 -5.96 19.47
CA MET A 129 -12.81 -5.47 19.91
C MET A 129 -12.91 -4.01 20.33
N ASN A 130 -11.91 -3.50 21.03
CA ASN A 130 -11.80 -2.09 21.42
C ASN A 130 -10.63 -1.44 20.68
N PRO A 131 -10.79 -1.07 19.40
CA PRO A 131 -9.73 -0.52 18.59
C PRO A 131 -9.39 0.93 18.97
N ILE A 132 -8.09 1.24 19.02
CA ILE A 132 -7.57 2.59 18.86
C ILE A 132 -7.02 2.76 17.47
N THR A 133 -7.34 3.86 16.83
CA THR A 133 -6.82 4.16 15.50
C THR A 133 -5.57 5.04 15.61
N CYS A 134 -4.65 4.94 14.66
CA CYS A 134 -3.51 5.83 14.60
C CYS A 134 -3.22 6.30 13.18
N THR A 135 -2.86 7.57 13.07
CA THR A 135 -2.57 8.24 11.81
C THR A 135 -1.16 8.81 11.83
N PHE A 136 -0.35 8.45 10.84
CA PHE A 136 0.88 9.15 10.56
C PHE A 136 0.56 10.30 9.60
N ALA A 137 0.55 11.52 10.12
CA ALA A 137 0.06 12.68 9.38
C ALA A 137 0.83 12.92 8.07
N PRO A 138 0.13 13.24 6.97
CA PRO A 138 0.78 13.69 5.75
C PRO A 138 1.39 15.09 5.92
N ASN A 139 2.20 15.49 4.96
CA ASN A 139 2.75 16.84 4.94
C ASN A 139 1.67 17.94 4.87
N ILE A 140 0.63 17.67 4.09
CA ILE A 140 -0.51 18.55 3.86
C ILE A 140 -1.75 17.66 3.73
N TYR A 141 -2.81 18.01 4.43
CA TYR A 141 -4.11 17.39 4.23
C TYR A 141 -4.82 18.05 3.06
N THR A 142 -5.45 17.26 2.21
CA THR A 142 -6.53 17.76 1.36
C THR A 142 -7.79 17.92 2.23
N GLU A 143 -8.73 18.74 1.78
CA GLU A 143 -10.03 18.92 2.47
C GLU A 143 -10.74 17.56 2.66
N VAL A 144 -10.80 16.76 1.62
CA VAL A 144 -11.41 15.41 1.69
C VAL A 144 -10.67 14.51 2.67
N GLY A 145 -9.33 14.52 2.66
CA GLY A 145 -8.53 13.72 3.58
C GLY A 145 -8.71 14.11 5.04
N TYR A 146 -8.81 15.41 5.30
CA TYR A 146 -9.09 15.92 6.64
C TYR A 146 -10.49 15.55 7.11
N ASN A 147 -11.50 15.73 6.26
CA ASN A 147 -12.87 15.36 6.56
C ASN A 147 -13.02 13.86 6.83
N ASN A 148 -12.31 13.02 6.09
CA ASN A 148 -12.28 11.57 6.33
C ASN A 148 -11.71 11.23 7.72
N LEU A 149 -10.63 11.90 8.13
CA LEU A 149 -10.04 11.71 9.47
C LEU A 149 -11.03 12.15 10.57
N ILE A 150 -11.65 13.31 10.41
CA ILE A 150 -12.63 13.81 11.38
C ILE A 150 -13.87 12.92 11.44
N ASN A 151 -14.37 12.46 10.30
CA ASN A 151 -15.48 11.51 10.25
C ASN A 151 -15.15 10.19 10.96
N TRP A 152 -13.90 9.74 10.88
CA TRP A 152 -13.46 8.54 11.59
C TRP A 152 -13.53 8.72 13.10
N VAL A 153 -13.07 9.87 13.60
CA VAL A 153 -13.18 10.22 15.01
C VAL A 153 -14.65 10.35 15.44
N ASN A 154 -15.46 11.06 14.65
CA ASN A 154 -16.88 11.25 14.93
C ASN A 154 -17.69 9.94 14.87
N ALA A 155 -17.22 8.93 14.14
CA ALA A 155 -17.81 7.60 14.14
C ALA A 155 -17.53 6.78 15.41
N GLY A 156 -16.89 7.38 16.41
CA GLY A 156 -16.66 6.78 17.73
C GLY A 156 -15.34 6.02 17.86
N PHE A 157 -14.31 6.45 17.11
CA PHE A 157 -12.95 5.92 17.25
C PHE A 157 -12.02 6.94 17.89
N SER A 158 -11.33 6.54 18.94
CA SER A 158 -10.19 7.32 19.46
C SER A 158 -9.06 7.24 18.44
N ASN A 159 -8.48 8.38 18.06
CA ASN A 159 -7.39 8.45 17.11
C ASN A 159 -6.15 9.11 17.71
N TYR A 160 -4.99 8.52 17.48
CA TYR A 160 -3.70 9.12 17.77
C TYR A 160 -3.08 9.64 16.48
N ASN A 161 -3.09 10.95 16.27
CA ASN A 161 -2.51 11.58 15.09
C ASN A 161 -1.08 12.03 15.38
N TYR A 162 -0.09 11.36 14.77
CA TYR A 162 1.32 11.69 14.93
C TYR A 162 1.80 12.58 13.79
N THR A 163 2.18 13.80 14.14
CA THR A 163 2.73 14.77 13.20
C THR A 163 4.23 14.92 13.42
N LEU A 164 5.02 14.72 12.38
CA LEU A 164 6.46 14.96 12.41
C LEU A 164 6.78 16.45 12.56
N ASN A 165 7.97 16.71 13.11
CA ASN A 165 8.55 18.04 13.01
C ASN A 165 8.62 18.49 11.55
N GLY A 166 7.94 19.60 11.21
CA GLY A 166 7.79 20.05 9.83
C GLY A 166 9.11 20.42 9.14
N LYS A 167 10.14 20.86 9.89
CA LYS A 167 11.48 21.12 9.33
C LYS A 167 12.16 19.82 8.91
N VAL A 168 12.09 18.80 9.76
CA VAL A 168 12.64 17.47 9.48
C VAL A 168 11.90 16.82 8.32
N HIS A 169 10.57 16.85 8.36
CA HIS A 169 9.75 16.22 7.31
C HIS A 169 10.02 16.84 5.93
N ARG A 170 10.10 18.17 5.83
CA ARG A 170 10.46 18.85 4.59
C ARG A 170 11.87 18.49 4.11
N LEU A 171 12.84 18.41 5.02
CA LEU A 171 14.21 18.04 4.66
C LEU A 171 14.29 16.62 4.08
N ILE A 172 13.72 15.64 4.76
CA ILE A 172 13.76 14.25 4.27
C ILE A 172 12.94 14.06 2.99
N THR A 173 11.84 14.81 2.83
CA THR A 173 11.07 14.82 1.56
C THR A 173 11.90 15.39 0.41
N ARG A 174 12.62 16.49 0.65
CA ARG A 174 13.54 17.06 -0.35
C ARG A 174 14.64 16.06 -0.73
N LEU A 175 15.29 15.44 0.24
CA LEU A 175 16.31 14.42 -0.01
C LEU A 175 15.75 13.21 -0.78
N ALA A 176 14.51 12.82 -0.49
CA ALA A 176 13.85 11.75 -1.22
C ALA A 176 13.55 12.13 -2.69
N ILE A 177 13.19 13.38 -2.95
CA ILE A 177 13.05 13.86 -4.34
C ILE A 177 14.41 13.86 -5.05
N GLU A 178 15.44 14.42 -4.42
CA GLU A 178 16.77 14.59 -5.02
C GLU A 178 17.45 13.24 -5.31
N ASN A 179 17.24 12.21 -4.46
CA ASN A 179 17.95 10.94 -4.55
C ASN A 179 17.11 9.78 -5.11
N LEU A 180 15.78 9.82 -4.94
CA LEU A 180 14.89 8.72 -5.29
C LEU A 180 13.82 9.12 -6.32
N LEU A 181 13.71 10.39 -6.66
CA LEU A 181 12.60 10.96 -7.45
C LEU A 181 11.21 10.61 -6.86
N HIS A 182 11.14 10.36 -5.55
CA HIS A 182 9.95 9.87 -4.87
C HIS A 182 9.62 10.69 -3.61
N PRO A 183 8.77 11.73 -3.69
CA PRO A 183 8.51 12.65 -2.57
C PRO A 183 7.78 11.98 -1.39
N PHE A 184 7.05 10.90 -1.64
CA PHE A 184 6.24 10.24 -0.61
C PHE A 184 7.00 9.17 0.18
N GLN A 185 8.20 8.78 -0.23
CA GLN A 185 8.94 7.70 0.41
C GLN A 185 9.11 7.86 1.93
N PRO A 186 9.49 9.04 2.46
CA PRO A 186 9.60 9.22 3.91
C PRO A 186 8.28 9.05 4.65
N TRP A 187 7.19 9.52 4.05
CA TRP A 187 5.85 9.37 4.62
C TRP A 187 5.38 7.91 4.60
N ILE A 188 5.61 7.18 3.51
CA ILE A 188 5.32 5.75 3.40
C ILE A 188 6.08 4.95 4.46
N MET A 189 7.36 5.23 4.67
CA MET A 189 8.14 4.59 5.72
C MET A 189 7.59 4.89 7.12
N GLY A 190 7.18 6.13 7.35
CA GLY A 190 6.52 6.52 8.58
C GLY A 190 5.20 5.77 8.82
N GLN A 191 4.38 5.63 7.80
CA GLN A 191 3.14 4.86 7.87
C GLN A 191 3.36 3.38 8.21
N LYS A 192 4.46 2.79 7.74
CA LYS A 192 4.80 1.39 8.03
C LYS A 192 5.41 1.20 9.42
N ALA A 193 6.26 2.12 9.86
CA ALA A 193 7.01 1.99 11.11
C ALA A 193 6.22 2.48 12.34
N PHE A 194 5.49 3.57 12.19
CA PHE A 194 4.81 4.23 13.32
C PHE A 194 3.76 3.37 14.01
N PRO A 195 2.87 2.65 13.32
CA PRO A 195 1.84 1.86 13.99
C PRO A 195 2.40 0.79 14.93
N ASN A 196 3.45 0.11 14.51
CA ASN A 196 4.11 -0.90 15.35
C ASN A 196 4.80 -0.26 16.57
N LYS A 197 5.46 0.89 16.38
CA LYS A 197 6.05 1.65 17.48
C LYS A 197 4.96 2.14 18.45
N PHE A 198 3.86 2.65 17.94
CA PHE A 198 2.73 3.11 18.73
C PHE A 198 2.10 1.98 19.53
N ALA A 199 1.85 0.83 18.89
CA ALA A 199 1.33 -0.36 19.56
C ALA A 199 2.24 -0.85 20.69
N ALA A 200 3.55 -0.87 20.46
CA ALA A 200 4.53 -1.20 21.49
C ALA A 200 4.52 -0.21 22.66
N MET A 201 4.45 1.09 22.40
CA MET A 201 4.37 2.13 23.43
C MET A 201 3.10 2.00 24.27
N MET A 202 1.97 1.69 23.63
CA MET A 202 0.67 1.51 24.29
C MET A 202 0.49 0.11 24.89
N LYS A 203 1.46 -0.80 24.68
CA LYS A 203 1.41 -2.22 25.08
C LYS A 203 0.20 -2.95 24.49
N ILE A 204 -0.18 -2.60 23.27
CA ILE A 204 -1.27 -3.24 22.54
C ILE A 204 -0.68 -4.31 21.64
N PRO A 205 -1.13 -5.58 21.78
CA PRO A 205 -0.46 -6.73 21.15
C PRO A 205 -0.76 -6.91 19.66
N LEU A 206 -1.84 -6.29 19.15
CA LEU A 206 -2.30 -6.48 17.77
C LEU A 206 -2.28 -5.17 16.98
N VAL A 207 -1.81 -5.27 15.74
CA VAL A 207 -1.93 -4.21 14.73
C VAL A 207 -2.56 -4.83 13.48
N ILE A 208 -3.69 -4.29 13.02
CA ILE A 208 -4.36 -4.76 11.81
C ILE A 208 -4.48 -3.61 10.82
N TYR A 209 -3.88 -3.82 9.64
CA TYR A 209 -3.90 -2.85 8.55
C TYR A 209 -5.11 -3.05 7.64
N GLY A 210 -5.63 -1.97 7.09
CA GLY A 210 -6.66 -1.98 6.05
C GLY A 210 -6.12 -2.31 4.66
N GLU A 211 -4.82 -2.49 4.52
CA GLU A 211 -4.15 -2.74 3.24
C GLU A 211 -3.41 -4.07 3.28
N ASN A 212 -3.48 -4.81 2.17
CA ASN A 212 -2.76 -6.06 2.01
C ASN A 212 -1.66 -5.88 0.95
N PRO A 213 -0.37 -6.00 1.30
CA PRO A 213 0.72 -5.90 0.34
C PRO A 213 0.64 -6.87 -0.83
N MET A 214 0.01 -8.03 -0.64
CA MET A 214 -0.20 -9.01 -1.71
C MET A 214 -1.11 -8.48 -2.83
N GLU A 215 -1.92 -7.46 -2.58
CA GLU A 215 -2.73 -6.81 -3.61
C GLU A 215 -1.87 -5.96 -4.55
N TYR A 216 -0.82 -5.34 -4.02
CA TYR A 216 0.13 -4.55 -4.82
C TYR A 216 1.05 -5.43 -5.65
N ASP A 217 1.42 -6.60 -5.16
CA ASP A 217 2.28 -7.56 -5.86
C ASP A 217 1.50 -8.54 -6.75
N GLN A 218 0.22 -8.30 -6.96
CA GLN A 218 -0.65 -9.07 -7.84
C GLN A 218 -0.68 -10.58 -7.52
N GLY A 219 -0.49 -10.92 -6.23
CA GLY A 219 -0.58 -12.28 -5.74
C GLY A 219 0.65 -13.15 -5.96
N ARG A 220 1.84 -12.58 -6.14
CA ARG A 220 3.07 -13.37 -6.18
C ARG A 220 3.32 -14.10 -4.86
N LYS A 221 3.41 -15.43 -4.94
CA LYS A 221 3.65 -16.29 -3.77
C LYS A 221 5.07 -16.17 -3.18
N ASN A 222 6.02 -15.62 -3.92
CA ASN A 222 7.44 -15.60 -3.55
C ASN A 222 7.88 -14.27 -2.93
N TYR A 223 6.96 -13.46 -2.46
CA TYR A 223 7.29 -12.23 -1.76
C TYR A 223 7.79 -12.60 -0.36
N LYS A 224 9.10 -12.63 -0.19
CA LYS A 224 9.69 -12.71 1.15
C LYS A 224 9.74 -11.30 1.70
N TYR A 225 9.00 -11.07 2.77
CA TYR A 225 9.25 -9.94 3.66
C TYR A 225 10.50 -10.31 4.49
N ASP A 226 11.61 -9.72 4.16
CA ASP A 226 12.77 -9.71 5.06
C ASP A 226 12.57 -8.62 6.11
#